data_6b9f023b8d27961e5b60c5d9b11fb964
#
_entry.id   6b9f023b8d27961e5b60c5d9b11fb964
#
_cell.length_a   1.000
_cell.length_b   1.000
_cell.length_c   1.000
_cell.angle_alpha   90.00
_cell.angle_beta   90.00
_cell.angle_gamma   90.00
#
_symmetry.space_group_name_H-M   'P 1'
#
loop_
_entity.id
_entity.type
_entity.pdbx_description
1 polymer ?
#
loop_
_entity_poly.entity_id
_entity_poly.type
_entity_poly.pdbx_seq_one_letter_code
_entity_poly.pdbx_strand_id
1 'polypeptide(L)'
;MICPTPMIFALVASIAVAAPAAAQLSDPTAGRRLAASLCVECHRIDDKTPAKDEASKAPSFVDVARMSSTTELAIKVFLRSSHRNMPNLILTPDEIDSLAAYIVGLAPKQ
;
A
#
# COMPACT_ATOMS: atom_id res chain seq x y z
N MET A 1 -24.06 -2.99 -71.75
CA MET A 1 -23.58 -4.01 -70.87
C MET A 1 -22.64 -3.35 -69.83
N ILE A 2 -23.17 -3.10 -68.67
CA ILE A 2 -22.43 -2.41 -67.58
C ILE A 2 -22.04 -3.49 -66.58
N CYS A 3 -20.73 -3.79 -66.45
CA CYS A 3 -20.22 -4.71 -65.45
C CYS A 3 -20.17 -4.02 -64.06
N PRO A 4 -20.77 -4.57 -63.01
CA PRO A 4 -20.57 -4.05 -61.65
C PRO A 4 -19.28 -4.60 -61.06
N THR A 5 -18.39 -3.70 -60.71
CA THR A 5 -17.15 -3.98 -59.99
C THR A 5 -17.47 -4.23 -58.51
N PRO A 6 -17.08 -5.35 -57.89
CA PRO A 6 -17.29 -5.56 -56.46
C PRO A 6 -16.31 -4.72 -55.65
N MET A 7 -16.84 -3.83 -54.83
CA MET A 7 -16.10 -3.02 -53.88
C MET A 7 -15.81 -3.88 -52.65
N ILE A 8 -14.56 -4.36 -52.50
CA ILE A 8 -14.12 -5.13 -51.36
C ILE A 8 -13.84 -4.15 -50.20
N PHE A 9 -14.74 -4.10 -49.22
CA PHE A 9 -14.51 -3.40 -47.96
C PHE A 9 -13.54 -4.24 -47.10
N ALA A 10 -12.29 -3.79 -47.00
CA ALA A 10 -11.32 -4.35 -46.07
C ALA A 10 -11.67 -3.89 -44.66
N LEU A 11 -12.19 -4.79 -43.84
CA LEU A 11 -12.45 -4.57 -42.43
C LEU A 11 -11.10 -4.64 -41.66
N VAL A 12 -10.54 -3.49 -41.33
CA VAL A 12 -9.34 -3.40 -40.49
C VAL A 12 -9.74 -3.64 -39.03
N ALA A 13 -9.53 -4.83 -38.52
CA ALA A 13 -9.72 -5.16 -37.11
C ALA A 13 -8.61 -4.51 -36.29
N SER A 14 -8.92 -3.43 -35.57
CA SER A 14 -8.00 -2.82 -34.60
C SER A 14 -7.88 -3.72 -33.37
N ILE A 15 -6.76 -4.41 -33.22
CA ILE A 15 -6.43 -5.16 -32.01
C ILE A 15 -5.95 -4.13 -30.97
N ALA A 16 -6.80 -3.81 -29.99
CA ALA A 16 -6.41 -3.04 -28.83
C ALA A 16 -5.51 -3.91 -27.95
N VAL A 17 -4.20 -3.65 -27.96
CA VAL A 17 -3.25 -4.26 -27.04
C VAL A 17 -3.49 -3.64 -25.67
N ALA A 18 -4.16 -4.36 -24.76
CA ALA A 18 -4.28 -3.97 -23.37
C ALA A 18 -2.87 -4.06 -22.75
N ALA A 19 -2.29 -2.91 -22.40
CA ALA A 19 -1.07 -2.88 -21.62
C ALA A 19 -1.33 -3.57 -20.26
N PRO A 20 -0.45 -4.46 -19.78
CA PRO A 20 -0.60 -5.03 -18.45
C PRO A 20 -0.56 -3.89 -17.43
N ALA A 21 -1.60 -3.78 -16.61
CA ALA A 21 -1.57 -2.91 -15.44
C ALA A 21 -0.39 -3.39 -14.59
N ALA A 22 0.66 -2.58 -14.49
CA ALA A 22 1.77 -2.85 -13.59
C ALA A 22 1.18 -2.90 -12.19
N ALA A 23 1.12 -4.10 -11.60
CA ALA A 23 0.77 -4.26 -10.21
C ALA A 23 1.79 -3.44 -9.40
N GLN A 24 1.34 -2.40 -8.72
CA GLN A 24 2.19 -1.60 -7.84
C GLN A 24 2.67 -2.51 -6.72
N LEU A 25 3.96 -2.85 -6.78
CA LEU A 25 4.58 -3.70 -5.79
C LEU A 25 4.75 -2.87 -4.51
N SER A 26 4.10 -3.30 -3.43
CA SER A 26 4.36 -2.77 -2.11
C SER A 26 5.83 -2.99 -1.75
N ASP A 27 6.53 -1.93 -1.34
CA ASP A 27 7.94 -1.97 -0.92
C ASP A 27 8.04 -1.82 0.61
N PRO A 28 8.25 -2.92 1.36
CA PRO A 28 8.41 -2.84 2.82
C PRO A 28 9.60 -1.96 3.25
N THR A 29 10.64 -1.84 2.42
CA THR A 29 11.77 -0.96 2.69
C THR A 29 11.39 0.50 2.60
N ALA A 30 10.60 0.88 1.59
CA ALA A 30 10.00 2.20 1.51
C ALA A 30 9.05 2.45 2.68
N GLY A 31 8.24 1.46 3.05
CA GLY A 31 7.36 1.51 4.21
C GLY A 31 8.12 1.79 5.51
N ARG A 32 9.26 1.11 5.73
CA ARG A 32 10.12 1.37 6.89
C ARG A 32 10.69 2.80 6.91
N ARG A 33 11.16 3.30 5.78
CA ARG A 33 11.66 4.69 5.68
C ARG A 33 10.57 5.70 6.01
N LEU A 34 9.37 5.46 5.50
CA LEU A 34 8.21 6.30 5.75
C LEU A 34 7.79 6.26 7.24
N ALA A 35 7.76 5.08 7.84
CA ALA A 35 7.51 4.91 9.27
C ALA A 35 8.53 5.67 10.13
N ALA A 36 9.81 5.62 9.76
CA ALA A 36 10.87 6.34 10.46
C ALA A 36 10.78 7.86 10.33
N SER A 37 10.12 8.38 9.29
CA SER A 37 9.94 9.82 9.10
C SER A 37 8.65 10.37 9.69
N LEU A 38 7.56 9.60 9.69
CA LEU A 38 6.22 10.08 10.04
C LEU A 38 5.65 9.46 11.32
N CYS A 39 5.98 8.19 11.60
CA CYS A 39 5.30 7.42 12.64
C CYS A 39 6.11 7.33 13.93
N VAL A 40 7.44 7.43 13.85
CA VAL A 40 8.38 7.28 14.99
C VAL A 40 8.17 8.32 16.08
N GLU A 41 7.48 9.43 15.78
CA GLU A 41 7.17 10.43 16.80
C GLU A 41 6.37 9.82 17.95
N CYS A 42 5.39 8.97 17.63
CA CYS A 42 4.48 8.37 18.61
C CYS A 42 4.58 6.85 18.68
N HIS A 43 5.02 6.17 17.61
CA HIS A 43 5.09 4.72 17.54
C HIS A 43 6.52 4.20 17.63
N ARG A 44 6.74 3.16 18.42
CA ARG A 44 7.89 2.28 18.24
C ARG A 44 7.69 1.52 16.93
N ILE A 45 8.55 1.75 15.96
CA ILE A 45 8.36 1.25 14.58
C ILE A 45 8.97 -0.13 14.34
N ASP A 46 9.94 -0.55 15.16
CA ASP A 46 10.54 -1.88 15.18
C ASP A 46 11.20 -2.15 16.54
N ASP A 47 11.86 -3.31 16.73
CA ASP A 47 12.49 -3.66 17.98
C ASP A 47 13.69 -2.77 18.36
N LYS A 48 14.26 -2.05 17.39
CA LYS A 48 15.48 -1.24 17.56
C LYS A 48 15.22 0.25 17.59
N THR A 49 14.04 0.70 17.13
CA THR A 49 13.70 2.11 16.95
C THR A 49 12.55 2.48 17.87
N PRO A 50 12.82 3.01 19.08
CA PRO A 50 11.78 3.46 20.01
C PRO A 50 11.03 4.67 19.46
N ALA A 51 9.85 4.92 20.01
CA ALA A 51 9.15 6.19 19.80
C ALA A 51 9.97 7.35 20.36
N LYS A 52 9.92 8.52 19.72
CA LYS A 52 10.59 9.72 20.23
C LYS A 52 9.85 10.30 21.44
N ASP A 53 8.53 10.25 21.43
CA ASP A 53 7.70 10.58 22.59
C ASP A 53 7.57 9.35 23.48
N GLU A 54 8.37 9.29 24.55
CA GLU A 54 8.35 8.21 25.55
C GLU A 54 7.03 8.13 26.33
N ALA A 55 6.26 9.21 26.38
CA ALA A 55 4.94 9.25 27.02
C ALA A 55 3.82 8.77 26.10
N SER A 56 4.11 8.50 24.85
CA SER A 56 3.12 8.03 23.86
C SER A 56 2.47 6.73 24.30
N LYS A 57 1.15 6.65 24.15
CA LYS A 57 0.35 5.44 24.34
C LYS A 57 0.06 4.71 23.03
N ALA A 58 0.67 5.16 21.92
CA ALA A 58 0.51 4.50 20.63
C ALA A 58 1.10 3.07 20.68
N PRO A 59 0.42 2.07 20.13
CA PRO A 59 0.93 0.70 20.12
C PRO A 59 2.19 0.60 19.26
N SER A 60 3.12 -0.27 19.64
CA SER A 60 4.26 -0.56 18.77
C SER A 60 3.81 -1.28 17.50
N PHE A 61 4.50 -1.06 16.38
CA PHE A 61 4.20 -1.78 15.15
C PHE A 61 4.42 -3.29 15.27
N VAL A 62 5.35 -3.71 16.13
CA VAL A 62 5.58 -5.13 16.44
C VAL A 62 4.37 -5.74 17.14
N ASP A 63 3.77 -5.02 18.10
CA ASP A 63 2.55 -5.50 18.79
C ASP A 63 1.36 -5.52 17.84
N VAL A 64 1.21 -4.48 17.00
CA VAL A 64 0.17 -4.46 15.95
C VAL A 64 0.33 -5.66 15.01
N ALA A 65 1.55 -5.96 14.55
CA ALA A 65 1.82 -7.08 13.64
C ALA A 65 1.47 -8.45 14.26
N ARG A 66 1.56 -8.58 15.57
CA ARG A 66 1.26 -9.83 16.31
C ARG A 66 -0.21 -10.06 16.59
N MET A 67 -1.07 -9.05 16.43
CA MET A 67 -2.50 -9.23 16.63
C MET A 67 -3.07 -10.16 15.55
N SER A 68 -3.88 -11.14 15.95
CA SER A 68 -4.47 -12.13 15.02
C SER A 68 -5.37 -11.54 13.94
N SER A 69 -5.91 -10.34 14.18
CA SER A 69 -6.74 -9.60 13.23
C SER A 69 -5.95 -8.71 12.27
N THR A 70 -4.62 -8.62 12.44
CA THR A 70 -3.80 -7.76 11.59
C THR A 70 -3.57 -8.41 10.24
N THR A 71 -4.03 -7.73 9.22
CA THR A 71 -3.79 -8.05 7.80
C THR A 71 -3.36 -6.78 7.08
N GLU A 72 -2.75 -6.90 5.91
CA GLU A 72 -2.45 -5.72 5.08
C GLU A 72 -3.70 -4.88 4.83
N LEU A 73 -4.83 -5.52 4.52
CA LEU A 73 -6.09 -4.82 4.29
C LEU A 73 -6.55 -4.05 5.54
N ALA A 74 -6.46 -4.65 6.72
CA ALA A 74 -6.81 -3.98 7.97
C ALA A 74 -5.95 -2.75 8.20
N ILE A 75 -4.63 -2.85 8.01
CA ILE A 75 -3.70 -1.72 8.13
C ILE A 75 -4.03 -0.62 7.11
N LYS A 76 -4.29 -0.98 5.85
CA LYS A 76 -4.67 -0.02 4.80
C LYS A 76 -5.94 0.76 5.15
N VAL A 77 -6.94 0.10 5.72
CA VAL A 77 -8.18 0.74 6.20
C VAL A 77 -7.87 1.69 7.36
N PHE A 78 -7.06 1.27 8.34
CA PHE A 78 -6.67 2.10 9.47
C PHE A 78 -5.90 3.36 9.03
N LEU A 79 -4.98 3.24 8.09
CA LEU A 79 -4.19 4.37 7.59
C LEU A 79 -5.03 5.38 6.78
N ARG A 80 -6.20 4.98 6.28
CA ARG A 80 -7.15 5.85 5.56
C ARG A 80 -8.23 6.46 6.44
N SER A 81 -8.29 6.05 7.70
CA SER A 81 -9.27 6.54 8.67
C SER A 81 -8.56 7.19 9.85
N SER A 82 -9.14 8.28 10.37
CA SER A 82 -8.67 8.84 11.64
C SER A 82 -9.03 7.88 12.78
N HIS A 83 -8.08 7.58 13.65
CA HIS A 83 -8.31 6.76 14.83
C HIS A 83 -7.68 7.40 16.07
N ARG A 84 -8.51 7.56 17.09
CA ARG A 84 -8.11 8.15 18.38
C ARG A 84 -7.33 9.48 18.21
N ASN A 85 -6.18 9.56 18.85
CA ASN A 85 -5.31 10.74 18.85
C ASN A 85 -4.25 10.74 17.75
N MET A 86 -4.30 9.80 16.80
CA MET A 86 -3.39 9.78 15.67
C MET A 86 -3.72 10.91 14.70
N PRO A 87 -2.74 11.72 14.28
CA PRO A 87 -2.98 12.76 13.30
C PRO A 87 -3.43 12.18 11.96
N ASN A 88 -4.28 12.94 11.26
CA ASN A 88 -4.74 12.54 9.93
C ASN A 88 -3.60 12.76 8.91
N LEU A 89 -2.92 11.69 8.53
CA LEU A 89 -1.83 11.73 7.56
C LEU A 89 -2.39 11.61 6.15
N ILE A 90 -1.93 12.48 5.25
CA ILE A 90 -2.25 12.39 3.83
C ILE A 90 -1.18 11.51 3.18
N LEU A 91 -1.53 10.25 2.93
CA LEU A 91 -0.66 9.26 2.32
C LEU A 91 -1.21 8.87 0.94
N THR A 92 -0.31 8.67 -0.01
CA THR A 92 -0.66 8.09 -1.32
C THR A 92 -1.01 6.60 -1.18
N PRO A 93 -1.75 6.01 -2.13
CA PRO A 93 -2.02 4.57 -2.12
C PRO A 93 -0.76 3.72 -2.00
N ASP A 94 0.33 4.06 -2.71
CA ASP A 94 1.59 3.32 -2.70
C ASP A 94 2.30 3.40 -1.35
N GLU A 95 2.24 4.56 -0.70
CA GLU A 95 2.78 4.74 0.66
C GLU A 95 2.00 3.90 1.66
N ILE A 96 0.67 3.86 1.55
CA ILE A 96 -0.18 3.02 2.40
C ILE A 96 0.13 1.54 2.17
N ASP A 97 0.29 1.11 0.93
CA ASP A 97 0.60 -0.27 0.58
C ASP A 97 1.99 -0.68 1.12
N SER A 98 2.98 0.19 0.99
CA SER A 98 4.33 -0.04 1.49
C SER A 98 4.39 -0.07 3.02
N LEU A 99 3.67 0.82 3.71
CA LEU A 99 3.54 0.81 5.17
C LEU A 99 2.86 -0.46 5.67
N ALA A 100 1.76 -0.87 5.03
CA ALA A 100 1.04 -2.07 5.40
C ALA A 100 1.92 -3.31 5.28
N ALA A 101 2.65 -3.47 4.16
CA ALA A 101 3.58 -4.55 3.95
C ALA A 101 4.72 -4.55 4.99
N TYR A 102 5.24 -3.38 5.33
CA TYR A 102 6.26 -3.23 6.38
C TYR A 102 5.74 -3.70 7.73
N ILE A 103 4.59 -3.17 8.17
CA ILE A 103 4.02 -3.49 9.49
C ILE A 103 3.71 -4.98 9.60
N VAL A 104 3.01 -5.56 8.63
CA VAL A 104 2.69 -6.99 8.64
C VAL A 104 3.96 -7.86 8.62
N GLY A 105 4.99 -7.42 7.92
CA GLY A 105 6.29 -8.09 7.85
C GLY A 105 7.07 -8.14 9.17
N LEU A 106 6.67 -7.36 10.20
CA LEU A 106 7.26 -7.41 11.53
C LEU A 106 6.76 -8.59 12.38
N ALA A 107 5.71 -9.28 11.93
CA ALA A 107 5.26 -10.50 12.61
C ALA A 107 6.35 -11.58 12.56
N PRO A 108 6.52 -12.40 13.64
CA PRO A 108 7.41 -13.54 13.60
C PRO A 108 7.00 -14.48 12.46
N LYS A 109 7.97 -14.94 11.68
CA LYS A 109 7.72 -16.00 10.70
C LYS A 109 7.40 -17.29 11.48
N GLN A 110 6.20 -17.83 11.25
CA GLN A 110 5.81 -19.14 11.76
C GLN A 110 6.56 -20.24 11.02
#